data_437b01b9d2594f5c59545639652f68d5
#
_entry.id   437b01b9d2594f5c59545639652f68d5
#
_cell.length_a   1.000
_cell.length_b   1.000
_cell.length_c   1.000
_cell.angle_alpha   90.00
_cell.angle_beta   90.00
_cell.angle_gamma   90.00
#
_symmetry.space_group_name_H-M   'P 1'
#
loop_
_entity.id
_entity.type
_entity.pdbx_description
1 polymer ?
#
loop_
_entity_poly.entity_id
_entity_poly.type
_entity_poly.pdbx_seq_one_letter_code
_entity_poly.pdbx_strand_id
1 'polypeptide(L)'
;MKALHGRLIRIDAGCVHIELPYSDVVTQQHGYFHAAAIAAIADNAGGYAALTLMEPDEEVVAAEFKINLLRPAVGPRLVAEAQVIRAGRTLVVSEVSVSAVVDEQLPGSAREAPRVRVAMMLQTNCRVKMPQEYPRTR
;
A
#
# COMPACT_ATOMS: atom_id res chain seq x y z
N MET A 1 -2.02 9.67 0.55
CA MET A 1 -1.56 9.12 1.85
C MET A 1 -1.72 10.10 3.01
N LYS A 2 -1.37 11.41 2.89
CA LYS A 2 -1.54 12.38 4.00
C LYS A 2 -2.96 12.42 4.54
N ALA A 3 -3.98 12.47 3.68
CA ALA A 3 -5.39 12.53 4.09
C ALA A 3 -5.88 11.29 4.87
N LEU A 4 -5.26 10.14 4.66
CA LEU A 4 -5.58 8.90 5.35
C LEU A 4 -4.66 8.63 6.54
N HIS A 5 -3.69 9.51 6.83
CA HIS A 5 -2.64 9.34 7.83
C HIS A 5 -1.79 8.06 7.68
N GLY A 6 -1.69 7.56 6.42
CA GLY A 6 -0.84 6.42 6.12
C GLY A 6 0.65 6.78 6.24
N ARG A 7 1.45 5.86 6.77
CA ARG A 7 2.88 6.01 7.04
C ARG A 7 3.69 4.96 6.29
N LEU A 8 4.75 5.40 5.60
CA LEU A 8 5.78 4.51 5.08
C LEU A 8 6.60 3.97 6.26
N ILE A 9 6.66 2.65 6.40
CA ILE A 9 7.40 1.99 7.50
C ILE A 9 8.58 1.15 7.00
N ARG A 10 8.63 0.87 5.70
CA ARG A 10 9.77 0.21 5.05
C ARG A 10 9.85 0.61 3.59
N ILE A 11 11.07 0.88 3.11
CA ILE A 11 11.37 1.15 1.71
C ILE A 11 12.69 0.46 1.36
N ASP A 12 12.61 -0.53 0.47
CA ASP A 12 13.74 -1.20 -0.16
C ASP A 12 13.50 -1.29 -1.67
N ALA A 13 14.50 -1.63 -2.45
CA ALA A 13 14.34 -1.84 -3.89
C ALA A 13 13.29 -2.92 -4.20
N GLY A 14 12.20 -2.53 -4.84
CA GLY A 14 11.07 -3.40 -5.15
C GLY A 14 10.18 -3.80 -3.97
N CYS A 15 10.40 -3.24 -2.77
CA CYS A 15 9.64 -3.59 -1.58
C CYS A 15 9.27 -2.35 -0.78
N VAL A 16 7.96 -2.16 -0.52
CA VAL A 16 7.47 -1.03 0.29
C VAL A 16 6.38 -1.51 1.23
N HIS A 17 6.49 -1.09 2.51
CA HIS A 17 5.43 -1.32 3.48
C HIS A 17 4.81 0.01 3.93
N ILE A 18 3.47 0.03 3.96
CA ILE A 18 2.68 1.18 4.43
C ILE A 18 1.80 0.73 5.59
N GLU A 19 1.82 1.51 6.66
CA GLU A 19 0.92 1.35 7.80
C GLU A 19 -0.21 2.36 7.72
N LEU A 20 -1.43 1.94 8.04
CA LEU A 20 -2.62 2.79 8.15
C LEU A 20 -3.24 2.62 9.54
N PRO A 21 -3.17 3.62 10.42
CA PRO A 21 -3.83 3.58 11.72
C PRO A 21 -5.36 3.63 11.57
N TYR A 22 -6.05 3.02 12.53
CA TYR A 22 -7.50 3.11 12.64
C TYR A 22 -7.93 4.57 12.90
N SER A 23 -8.96 5.02 12.24
CA SER A 23 -9.63 6.30 12.47
C SER A 23 -11.02 6.30 11.83
N ASP A 24 -11.87 7.23 12.22
CA ASP A 24 -13.23 7.34 11.66
C ASP A 24 -13.23 7.62 10.15
N VAL A 25 -12.17 8.27 9.62
CA VAL A 25 -12.04 8.58 8.20
C VAL A 25 -11.85 7.33 7.34
N VAL A 26 -11.29 6.26 7.89
CA VAL A 26 -10.94 5.03 7.16
C VAL A 26 -11.85 3.86 7.49
N THR A 27 -12.91 4.08 8.30
CA THR A 27 -13.84 3.05 8.73
C THR A 27 -15.20 3.16 8.05
N GLN A 28 -15.92 2.05 8.03
CA GLN A 28 -17.29 1.97 7.53
C GLN A 28 -18.28 1.85 8.73
N GLN A 29 -19.59 1.88 8.45
CA GLN A 29 -20.67 1.94 9.44
C GLN A 29 -20.68 0.81 10.50
N HIS A 30 -19.99 -0.31 10.27
CA HIS A 30 -19.89 -1.43 11.23
C HIS A 30 -18.58 -1.41 12.03
N GLY A 31 -17.79 -0.34 11.93
CA GLY A 31 -16.52 -0.21 12.66
C GLY A 31 -15.34 -0.99 12.06
N TYR A 32 -15.48 -1.56 10.86
CA TYR A 32 -14.38 -2.18 10.14
C TYR A 32 -13.67 -1.16 9.25
N PHE A 33 -12.43 -1.42 8.88
CA PHE A 33 -11.78 -0.63 7.83
C PHE A 33 -12.57 -0.70 6.53
N HIS A 34 -12.80 0.44 5.91
CA HIS A 34 -13.49 0.53 4.65
C HIS A 34 -12.67 -0.11 3.51
N ALA A 35 -13.32 -0.87 2.63
CA ALA A 35 -12.66 -1.51 1.48
C ALA A 35 -11.86 -0.52 0.62
N ALA A 36 -12.35 0.74 0.46
CA ALA A 36 -11.64 1.79 -0.25
C ALA A 36 -10.33 2.18 0.44
N ALA A 37 -10.28 2.22 1.77
CA ALA A 37 -9.05 2.51 2.52
C ALA A 37 -8.03 1.36 2.37
N ILE A 38 -8.50 0.10 2.41
CA ILE A 38 -7.67 -1.09 2.17
C ILE A 38 -7.08 -1.03 0.76
N ALA A 39 -7.91 -0.75 -0.26
CA ALA A 39 -7.45 -0.63 -1.65
C ALA A 39 -6.47 0.53 -1.82
N ALA A 40 -6.72 1.69 -1.19
CA ALA A 40 -5.85 2.85 -1.30
C ALA A 40 -4.45 2.60 -0.76
N ILE A 41 -4.29 1.94 0.42
CA ILE A 41 -2.95 1.65 0.94
C ILE A 41 -2.25 0.55 0.14
N ALA A 42 -2.99 -0.42 -0.40
CA ALA A 42 -2.44 -1.46 -1.25
C ALA A 42 -1.92 -0.87 -2.58
N ASP A 43 -2.73 -0.05 -3.25
CA ASP A 43 -2.36 0.65 -4.48
C ASP A 43 -1.11 1.52 -4.29
N ASN A 44 -1.09 2.33 -3.22
CA ASN A 44 0.08 3.16 -2.92
C ASN A 44 1.33 2.33 -2.61
N ALA A 45 1.21 1.25 -1.84
CA ALA A 45 2.35 0.39 -1.53
C ALA A 45 2.93 -0.26 -2.80
N GLY A 46 2.07 -0.81 -3.66
CA GLY A 46 2.48 -1.42 -4.93
C GLY A 46 3.09 -0.42 -5.91
N GLY A 47 2.48 0.78 -6.03
CA GLY A 47 3.01 1.87 -6.85
C GLY A 47 4.37 2.36 -6.36
N TYR A 48 4.54 2.59 -5.06
CA TYR A 48 5.84 3.00 -4.51
C TYR A 48 6.90 1.88 -4.62
N ALA A 49 6.53 0.62 -4.44
CA ALA A 49 7.46 -0.49 -4.67
C ALA A 49 7.95 -0.50 -6.13
N ALA A 50 7.05 -0.28 -7.10
CA ALA A 50 7.41 -0.15 -8.51
C ALA A 50 8.33 1.07 -8.75
N LEU A 51 8.00 2.22 -8.14
CA LEU A 51 8.78 3.47 -8.27
C LEU A 51 10.22 3.32 -7.78
N THR A 52 10.48 2.50 -6.76
CA THR A 52 11.86 2.25 -6.27
C THR A 52 12.78 1.60 -7.30
N LEU A 53 12.23 1.05 -8.39
CA LEU A 53 12.96 0.39 -9.49
C LEU A 53 12.94 1.21 -10.78
N MET A 54 12.54 2.48 -10.72
CA MET A 54 12.47 3.39 -11.86
C MET A 54 13.65 4.35 -11.89
N GLU A 55 13.94 4.89 -13.07
CA GLU A 55 14.96 5.91 -13.24
C GLU A 55 14.48 7.27 -12.68
N PRO A 56 15.40 8.21 -12.37
CA PRO A 56 15.02 9.49 -11.76
C PRO A 56 14.06 10.36 -12.60
N ASP A 57 13.99 10.14 -13.91
CA ASP A 57 13.12 10.85 -14.85
C ASP A 57 11.83 10.06 -15.18
N GLU A 58 11.60 8.97 -14.47
CA GLU A 58 10.41 8.13 -14.60
C GLU A 58 9.45 8.32 -13.44
N GLU A 59 8.17 8.09 -13.72
CA GLU A 59 7.08 8.07 -12.76
C GLU A 59 6.25 6.80 -12.93
N VAL A 60 5.48 6.48 -11.90
CA VAL A 60 4.57 5.35 -11.87
C VAL A 60 3.13 5.79 -12.09
N VAL A 61 2.43 5.12 -13.00
CA VAL A 61 0.99 5.26 -13.18
C VAL A 61 0.34 3.88 -13.12
N ALA A 62 -0.58 3.69 -12.19
CA ALA A 62 -1.33 2.43 -12.11
C ALA A 62 -2.17 2.24 -13.37
N ALA A 63 -1.98 1.11 -14.07
CA ALA A 63 -2.77 0.73 -15.23
C ALA A 63 -4.03 -0.04 -14.81
N GLU A 64 -3.86 -0.95 -13.85
CA GLU A 64 -4.94 -1.75 -13.29
C GLU A 64 -4.53 -2.37 -11.98
N PHE A 65 -5.51 -2.77 -11.19
CA PHE A 65 -5.29 -3.73 -10.11
C PHE A 65 -6.52 -4.61 -9.91
N LYS A 66 -6.28 -5.81 -9.42
CA LYS A 66 -7.31 -6.70 -8.89
C LYS A 66 -7.07 -6.90 -7.41
N ILE A 67 -8.07 -6.62 -6.58
CA ILE A 67 -8.02 -6.85 -5.14
C ILE A 67 -9.06 -7.90 -4.72
N ASN A 68 -8.66 -8.81 -3.84
CA ASN A 68 -9.54 -9.73 -3.14
C ASN A 68 -9.60 -9.32 -1.67
N LEU A 69 -10.79 -8.99 -1.20
CA LEU A 69 -11.07 -8.78 0.22
C LEU A 69 -11.42 -10.14 0.83
N LEU A 70 -10.59 -10.62 1.74
CA LEU A 70 -10.66 -11.99 2.24
C LEU A 70 -11.53 -12.13 3.48
N ARG A 71 -11.59 -11.06 4.30
CA ARG A 71 -12.38 -11.00 5.54
C ARG A 71 -12.52 -9.57 6.05
N PRO A 72 -13.44 -9.29 6.99
CA PRO A 72 -13.52 -8.00 7.66
C PRO A 72 -12.17 -7.61 8.28
N ALA A 73 -11.75 -6.37 8.07
CA ALA A 73 -10.49 -5.84 8.60
C ALA A 73 -10.76 -5.16 9.94
N VAL A 74 -10.30 -5.80 11.02
CA VAL A 74 -10.49 -5.36 12.40
C VAL A 74 -9.13 -5.26 13.09
N GLY A 75 -8.91 -4.18 13.82
CA GLY A 75 -7.66 -3.96 14.58
C GLY A 75 -7.29 -2.49 14.66
N PRO A 76 -6.25 -2.15 15.44
CA PRO A 76 -5.79 -0.76 15.62
C PRO A 76 -5.10 -0.18 14.37
N ARG A 77 -4.63 -1.02 13.46
CA ARG A 77 -3.99 -0.58 12.21
C ARG A 77 -3.96 -1.68 11.17
N LEU A 78 -3.79 -1.27 9.91
CA LEU A 78 -3.47 -2.13 8.78
C LEU A 78 -2.01 -1.97 8.38
N VAL A 79 -1.43 -3.01 7.79
CA VAL A 79 -0.13 -2.98 7.12
C VAL A 79 -0.28 -3.55 5.72
N ALA A 80 0.04 -2.74 4.71
CA ALA A 80 0.16 -3.17 3.32
C ALA A 80 1.64 -3.43 3.03
N GLU A 81 1.96 -4.64 2.57
CA GLU A 81 3.30 -5.12 2.25
C GLU A 81 3.34 -5.44 0.76
N ALA A 82 4.04 -4.60 0.00
CA ALA A 82 4.18 -4.72 -1.45
C ALA A 82 5.53 -5.28 -1.84
N GLN A 83 5.52 -6.18 -2.82
CA GLN A 83 6.71 -6.74 -3.44
C GLN A 83 6.55 -6.70 -4.96
N VAL A 84 7.53 -6.13 -5.67
CA VAL A 84 7.60 -6.23 -7.13
C VAL A 84 7.95 -7.66 -7.50
N ILE A 85 7.09 -8.30 -8.32
CA ILE A 85 7.30 -9.65 -8.82
C ILE A 85 7.89 -9.65 -10.23
N ARG A 86 7.72 -8.54 -10.98
CA ARG A 86 8.34 -8.34 -12.29
C ARG A 86 8.52 -6.85 -12.59
N ALA A 87 9.74 -6.45 -12.88
CA ALA A 87 10.07 -5.12 -13.42
C ALA A 87 10.44 -5.26 -14.91
N GLY A 88 9.49 -4.93 -15.79
CA GLY A 88 9.70 -4.86 -17.22
C GLY A 88 10.09 -3.46 -17.69
N ARG A 89 10.37 -3.32 -19.00
CA ARG A 89 10.72 -2.02 -19.61
C ARG A 89 9.56 -1.03 -19.58
N THR A 90 8.33 -1.49 -19.75
CA THR A 90 7.12 -0.65 -19.83
C THR A 90 6.21 -0.88 -18.62
N LEU A 91 6.09 -2.12 -18.17
CA LEU A 91 5.19 -2.52 -17.10
C LEU A 91 5.97 -3.10 -15.93
N VAL A 92 5.51 -2.75 -14.73
CA VAL A 92 5.98 -3.31 -13.45
C VAL A 92 4.79 -3.95 -12.76
N VAL A 93 4.92 -5.21 -12.36
CA VAL A 93 3.85 -5.94 -11.67
C VAL A 93 4.25 -6.13 -10.22
N SER A 94 3.36 -5.75 -9.31
CA SER A 94 3.53 -5.87 -7.86
C SER A 94 2.43 -6.75 -7.27
N GLU A 95 2.81 -7.59 -6.31
CA GLU A 95 1.89 -8.24 -5.39
C GLU A 95 1.84 -7.46 -4.09
N VAL A 96 0.65 -7.30 -3.51
CA VAL A 96 0.48 -6.63 -2.22
C VAL A 96 -0.38 -7.47 -1.29
N SER A 97 0.13 -7.73 -0.09
CA SER A 97 -0.62 -8.33 1.01
C SER A 97 -1.03 -7.24 2.00
N VAL A 98 -2.31 -7.18 2.37
CA VAL A 98 -2.78 -6.29 3.44
C VAL A 98 -3.19 -7.13 4.64
N SER A 99 -2.63 -6.80 5.80
CA SER A 99 -2.93 -7.47 7.06
C SER A 99 -3.43 -6.49 8.12
N ALA A 100 -4.41 -6.90 8.90
CA ALA A 100 -4.79 -6.22 10.14
C ALA A 100 -3.88 -6.69 11.29
N VAL A 101 -3.37 -5.76 12.06
CA VAL A 101 -2.70 -6.05 13.33
C VAL A 101 -3.79 -6.23 14.38
N VAL A 102 -3.81 -7.38 15.06
CA VAL A 102 -4.93 -7.74 15.93
C VAL A 102 -4.65 -7.51 17.43
N ASP A 103 -3.41 -7.20 17.77
CA ASP A 103 -3.00 -6.88 19.13
C ASP A 103 -1.91 -5.80 19.10
N GLU A 104 -2.01 -4.81 20.00
CA GLU A 104 -0.95 -3.84 20.19
C GLU A 104 0.05 -4.39 21.20
N GLN A 105 1.28 -4.58 20.74
CA GLN A 105 2.36 -4.96 21.64
C GLN A 105 2.67 -3.85 22.64
N LEU A 106 2.90 -4.26 23.88
CA LEU A 106 3.50 -3.39 24.90
C LEU A 106 4.89 -2.91 24.41
N PRO A 107 5.23 -1.62 24.63
CA PRO A 107 6.54 -1.10 24.29
C PRO A 107 7.66 -1.98 24.87
N GLY A 108 8.60 -2.44 24.04
CA GLY A 108 9.71 -3.29 24.45
C GLY A 108 9.54 -4.80 24.25
N SER A 109 8.41 -5.26 23.72
CA SER A 109 8.25 -6.67 23.35
C SER A 109 9.06 -7.00 22.09
N ALA A 110 9.88 -8.05 22.13
CA ALA A 110 10.66 -8.53 20.99
C ALA A 110 9.83 -9.35 19.95
N ARG A 111 8.54 -9.61 20.22
CA ARG A 111 7.66 -10.35 19.31
C ARG A 111 6.93 -9.40 18.37
N GLU A 112 6.87 -9.73 17.08
CA GLU A 112 5.97 -9.02 16.14
C GLU A 112 4.50 -9.20 16.57
N ALA A 113 3.72 -8.12 16.47
CA ALA A 113 2.29 -8.17 16.76
C ALA A 113 1.59 -9.17 15.81
N PRO A 114 0.66 -9.99 16.30
CA PRO A 114 -0.09 -10.92 15.47
C PRO A 114 -0.81 -10.19 14.34
N ARG A 115 -0.68 -10.71 13.11
CA ARG A 115 -1.28 -10.14 11.91
C ARG A 115 -2.22 -11.13 11.26
N VAL A 116 -3.36 -10.63 10.80
CA VAL A 116 -4.34 -11.41 10.05
C VAL A 116 -4.50 -10.82 8.66
N ARG A 117 -4.19 -11.59 7.62
CA ARG A 117 -4.33 -11.14 6.24
C ARG A 117 -5.80 -10.87 5.92
N VAL A 118 -6.09 -9.65 5.47
CA VAL A 118 -7.45 -9.18 5.17
C VAL A 118 -7.68 -8.93 3.70
N ALA A 119 -6.62 -8.70 2.92
CA ALA A 119 -6.71 -8.55 1.47
C ALA A 119 -5.42 -8.96 0.75
N MET A 120 -5.56 -9.27 -0.55
CA MET A 120 -4.48 -9.49 -1.50
C MET A 120 -4.78 -8.69 -2.76
N MET A 121 -3.76 -8.03 -3.33
CA MET A 121 -3.85 -7.29 -4.58
C MET A 121 -2.74 -7.73 -5.53
N LEU A 122 -3.08 -7.84 -6.81
CA LEU A 122 -2.13 -7.85 -7.91
C LEU A 122 -2.31 -6.55 -8.68
N GLN A 123 -1.23 -5.81 -8.89
CA GLN A 123 -1.24 -4.49 -9.52
C GLN A 123 -0.26 -4.44 -10.68
N THR A 124 -0.70 -3.85 -11.79
CA THR A 124 0.14 -3.52 -12.93
C THR A 124 0.33 -2.01 -13.01
N ASN A 125 1.56 -1.57 -13.01
CA ASN A 125 1.97 -0.19 -13.12
C ASN A 125 2.69 0.05 -14.45
N CYS A 126 2.43 1.21 -15.08
CA CYS A 126 3.17 1.70 -16.24
C CYS A 126 4.34 2.59 -15.78
N ARG A 127 5.49 2.45 -16.45
CA ARG A 127 6.57 3.44 -16.44
C ARG A 127 6.21 4.55 -17.39
N VAL A 128 6.21 5.79 -16.92
CA VAL A 128 5.99 6.98 -17.76
C VAL A 128 7.13 7.97 -17.58
N LYS A 129 7.56 8.61 -18.66
CA LYS A 129 8.51 9.70 -18.57
C LYS A 129 7.84 10.93 -17.99
N MET A 130 8.50 11.58 -17.04
CA MET A 130 8.00 12.83 -16.48
C MET A 130 8.00 13.91 -17.56
N PRO A 131 6.87 14.67 -17.74
CA PRO A 131 6.89 15.89 -18.51
C PRO A 131 7.84 16.88 -17.83
N GLN A 132 8.61 17.64 -18.63
CA GLN A 132 9.53 18.67 -18.10
C GLN A 132 8.82 19.77 -17.31
N GLU A 133 7.52 19.96 -17.52
CA GLU A 133 6.65 20.85 -16.73
C GLU A 133 5.36 20.10 -16.37
N TYR A 134 5.24 19.71 -15.12
CA TYR A 134 3.94 19.32 -14.56
C TYR A 134 3.15 20.61 -14.24
N PRO A 135 1.95 20.83 -14.81
CA PRO A 135 1.12 21.94 -14.36
C PRO A 135 0.78 21.71 -12.89
N ARG A 136 1.47 22.42 -12.00
CA ARG A 136 1.10 22.45 -10.58
C ARG A 136 -0.24 23.16 -10.52
N THR A 137 -1.33 22.40 -10.41
CA THR A 137 -2.62 22.97 -10.00
C THR A 137 -2.42 23.59 -8.62
N ARG A 138 -2.59 24.89 -8.55
CA ARG A 138 -2.57 25.69 -7.31
C ARG A 138 -3.79 25.34 -6.45
#